data_5f2fb39dd6095a05b2dae6e5cdf2c5ba
#
_entry.id   5f2fb39dd6095a05b2dae6e5cdf2c5ba
#
_cell.length_a   1.000
_cell.length_b   1.000
_cell.length_c   1.000
_cell.angle_alpha   90.00
_cell.angle_beta   90.00
_cell.angle_gamma   90.00
#
_symmetry.space_group_name_H-M   'P 1'
#
loop_
_entity.id
_entity.type
_entity.pdbx_description
1 polymer ?
#
loop_
_entity_poly.entity_id
_entity_poly.type
_entity_poly.pdbx_seq_one_letter_code
_entity_poly.pdbx_strand_id
1 'polypeptide(L)'
;LIDLGDGVLNVEFHSILLAVMNPIDLSLAGTINDGLDLLEAGNYMAMVIGHQGQNFCAGANLAMILEGCENEAWDTIEGTIKNLQDLTQRIRFSKAPVVAAPFGFTLGGGYELAAPAAKRVCSSELYMGLVEVGMGLIPGAGGNLRFILNIIDGAGDKPIPPFQIGQKALETIGFAKVSTSASHGHKLGYLRPEDETVMNRDYLIYRAKEAALELVENYEPPTYRDDIILAGKGGLTAMTVALKGYRVQGKISAHDETVAKKLAYVLTGGDKGGSAKPLDEQYLLDIEREAFIALCGEQKTQDRISHFLNKGKPLRN
;
A
#
# COMPACT_ATOMS: atom_id res chain seq x y z
N LEU A 1 3.35 -19.51 11.03
CA LEU A 1 2.39 -19.08 12.05
C LEU A 1 2.95 -19.45 13.42
N ILE A 2 3.01 -18.49 14.34
CA ILE A 2 3.63 -18.62 15.67
C ILE A 2 2.62 -18.19 16.73
N ASP A 3 2.34 -19.05 17.70
CA ASP A 3 1.56 -18.69 18.89
C ASP A 3 2.43 -17.86 19.84
N LEU A 4 2.05 -16.59 20.06
CA LEU A 4 2.73 -15.70 21.01
C LEU A 4 2.23 -15.85 22.47
N GLY A 5 1.27 -16.75 22.71
CA GLY A 5 0.54 -16.85 23.97
C GLY A 5 -0.54 -15.78 24.10
N ASP A 6 -1.34 -15.91 25.18
CA ASP A 6 -2.45 -14.99 25.51
C ASP A 6 -3.48 -14.84 24.39
N GLY A 7 -3.61 -15.84 23.49
CA GLY A 7 -4.55 -15.82 22.37
C GLY A 7 -4.13 -14.91 21.22
N VAL A 8 -2.85 -14.59 21.06
CA VAL A 8 -2.31 -13.78 19.97
C VAL A 8 -1.50 -14.63 19.00
N LEU A 9 -1.90 -14.65 17.73
CA LEU A 9 -1.17 -15.29 16.63
C LEU A 9 -0.19 -14.31 15.99
N ASN A 10 1.05 -14.72 15.73
CA ASN A 10 1.96 -13.99 14.85
C ASN A 10 2.06 -14.67 13.48
N VAL A 11 1.84 -13.90 12.43
CA VAL A 11 2.13 -14.31 11.06
C VAL A 11 3.52 -13.81 10.70
N GLU A 12 4.47 -14.74 10.69
CA GLU A 12 5.83 -14.51 10.23
C GLU A 12 5.95 -14.99 8.78
N PHE A 13 6.45 -14.14 7.90
CA PHE A 13 6.56 -14.42 6.49
C PHE A 13 7.95 -14.08 5.94
N HIS A 14 8.47 -14.97 5.09
CA HIS A 14 9.77 -14.81 4.46
C HIS A 14 9.74 -15.27 3.01
N SER A 15 10.20 -14.43 2.11
CA SER A 15 10.43 -14.83 0.73
C SER A 15 11.62 -15.79 0.67
N ILE A 16 11.44 -16.94 0.04
CA ILE A 16 12.48 -17.96 -0.11
C ILE A 16 13.59 -17.48 -1.05
N LEU A 17 13.25 -16.71 -2.08
CA LEU A 17 14.18 -16.32 -3.13
C LEU A 17 14.98 -15.06 -2.79
N LEU A 18 14.39 -14.11 -2.07
CA LEU A 18 14.96 -12.80 -1.78
C LEU A 18 14.71 -12.39 -0.33
N ALA A 19 15.18 -13.20 0.64
CA ALA A 19 14.94 -13.02 2.06
C ALA A 19 15.28 -11.62 2.60
N VAL A 20 16.30 -10.94 2.03
CA VAL A 20 16.69 -9.58 2.47
C VAL A 20 15.64 -8.55 2.11
N MET A 21 15.10 -8.59 0.90
CA MET A 21 14.10 -7.65 0.40
C MET A 21 12.67 -8.09 0.72
N ASN A 22 12.49 -9.37 0.95
CA ASN A 22 11.23 -10.00 1.34
C ASN A 22 10.03 -9.58 0.48
N PRO A 23 10.09 -9.72 -0.87
CA PRO A 23 9.00 -9.32 -1.74
C PRO A 23 7.78 -10.24 -1.57
N ILE A 24 6.60 -9.69 -1.86
CA ILE A 24 5.35 -10.46 -1.83
C ILE A 24 5.34 -11.47 -2.97
N ASP A 25 5.13 -12.72 -2.61
CA ASP A 25 4.81 -13.81 -3.52
C ASP A 25 3.51 -14.52 -3.07
N LEU A 26 3.08 -15.52 -3.85
CA LEU A 26 1.84 -16.25 -3.56
C LEU A 26 1.91 -17.00 -2.23
N SER A 27 3.08 -17.50 -1.84
CA SER A 27 3.29 -18.22 -0.57
C SER A 27 3.11 -17.29 0.62
N LEU A 28 3.64 -16.07 0.53
CA LEU A 28 3.51 -15.04 1.56
C LEU A 28 2.04 -14.64 1.74
N ALA A 29 1.33 -14.37 0.64
CA ALA A 29 -0.10 -14.06 0.68
C ALA A 29 -0.92 -15.22 1.26
N GLY A 30 -0.58 -16.48 0.91
CA GLY A 30 -1.18 -17.68 1.47
C GLY A 30 -1.00 -17.75 2.98
N THR A 31 0.22 -17.55 3.49
CA THR A 31 0.51 -17.59 4.93
C THR A 31 -0.30 -16.57 5.73
N ILE A 32 -0.50 -15.36 5.19
CA ILE A 32 -1.33 -14.35 5.86
C ILE A 32 -2.80 -14.77 5.84
N ASN A 33 -3.30 -15.33 4.72
CA ASN A 33 -4.66 -15.85 4.63
C ASN A 33 -4.91 -16.99 5.62
N ASP A 34 -3.96 -17.93 5.77
CA ASP A 34 -4.06 -19.02 6.76
C ASP A 34 -4.16 -18.46 8.19
N GLY A 35 -3.41 -17.40 8.49
CA GLY A 35 -3.50 -16.69 9.77
C GLY A 35 -4.87 -16.03 9.99
N LEU A 36 -5.42 -15.40 8.95
CA LEU A 36 -6.76 -14.80 8.99
C LEU A 36 -7.86 -15.87 9.15
N ASP A 37 -7.72 -17.02 8.51
CA ASP A 37 -8.65 -18.14 8.65
C ASP A 37 -8.71 -18.65 10.11
N LEU A 38 -7.54 -18.78 10.77
CA LEU A 38 -7.48 -19.15 12.18
C LEU A 38 -8.10 -18.09 13.09
N LEU A 39 -7.92 -16.81 12.76
CA LEU A 39 -8.51 -15.70 13.49
C LEU A 39 -10.04 -15.68 13.34
N GLU A 40 -10.54 -15.85 12.12
CA GLU A 40 -11.98 -15.92 11.80
C GLU A 40 -12.66 -17.14 12.44
N ALA A 41 -11.94 -18.26 12.57
CA ALA A 41 -12.40 -19.46 13.27
C ALA A 41 -12.47 -19.30 14.82
N GLY A 42 -11.96 -18.19 15.36
CA GLY A 42 -11.95 -17.91 16.79
C GLY A 42 -10.87 -18.68 17.55
N ASN A 43 -9.86 -19.21 16.89
CA ASN A 43 -8.73 -19.88 17.54
C ASN A 43 -7.82 -18.88 18.30
N TYR A 44 -7.82 -17.61 17.83
CA TYR A 44 -7.05 -16.51 18.42
C TYR A 44 -7.93 -15.28 18.58
N MET A 45 -7.59 -14.43 19.55
CA MET A 45 -8.29 -13.18 19.85
C MET A 45 -7.74 -11.99 19.06
N ALA A 46 -6.49 -12.08 18.63
CA ALA A 46 -5.79 -11.04 17.87
C ALA A 46 -4.69 -11.64 17.00
N MET A 47 -4.22 -10.89 16.01
CA MET A 47 -3.13 -11.29 15.13
C MET A 47 -2.10 -10.17 14.99
N VAL A 48 -0.83 -10.56 14.96
CA VAL A 48 0.30 -9.70 14.60
C VAL A 48 0.81 -10.13 13.22
N ILE A 49 1.09 -9.19 12.34
CA ILE A 49 1.82 -9.41 11.09
C ILE A 49 3.21 -8.82 11.26
N GLY A 50 4.20 -9.67 11.49
CA GLY A 50 5.55 -9.21 11.75
C GLY A 50 6.56 -10.35 11.83
N HIS A 51 7.84 -10.02 11.62
CA HIS A 51 8.94 -10.99 11.65
C HIS A 51 10.27 -10.33 12.03
N GLN A 52 11.32 -11.14 12.17
CA GLN A 52 12.65 -10.68 12.56
C GLN A 52 13.67 -10.64 11.41
N GLY A 53 13.21 -10.55 10.14
CA GLY A 53 14.06 -10.38 8.96
C GLY A 53 14.80 -9.04 8.90
N GLN A 54 15.51 -8.77 7.82
CA GLN A 54 16.24 -7.51 7.66
C GLN A 54 15.30 -6.34 7.29
N ASN A 55 14.29 -6.59 6.47
CA ASN A 55 13.29 -5.64 6.04
C ASN A 55 11.91 -6.28 6.13
N PHE A 56 10.88 -5.50 6.41
CA PHE A 56 9.52 -5.99 6.51
C PHE A 56 9.04 -6.55 5.17
N CYS A 57 9.01 -5.71 4.13
CA CYS A 57 8.66 -6.12 2.77
C CYS A 57 8.98 -4.99 1.78
N ALA A 58 9.72 -5.28 0.73
CA ALA A 58 10.10 -4.30 -0.28
C ALA A 58 9.21 -4.33 -1.54
N GLY A 59 7.94 -4.72 -1.38
CA GLY A 59 6.94 -4.65 -2.43
C GLY A 59 6.68 -5.97 -3.15
N ALA A 60 6.06 -5.89 -4.32
CA ALA A 60 5.69 -7.05 -5.12
C ALA A 60 6.91 -7.72 -5.78
N ASN A 61 6.77 -8.99 -6.12
CA ASN A 61 7.78 -9.71 -6.92
C ASN A 61 7.75 -9.23 -8.38
N LEU A 62 8.63 -8.29 -8.69
CA LEU A 62 8.72 -7.68 -10.03
C LEU A 62 9.06 -8.68 -11.14
N ALA A 63 9.77 -9.77 -10.82
CA ALA A 63 10.09 -10.80 -11.81
C ALA A 63 8.82 -11.52 -12.27
N MET A 64 7.91 -11.84 -11.36
CA MET A 64 6.61 -12.45 -11.70
C MET A 64 5.74 -11.50 -12.54
N ILE A 65 5.75 -10.20 -12.21
CA ILE A 65 5.01 -9.20 -13.00
C ILE A 65 5.57 -9.12 -14.42
N LEU A 66 6.92 -9.04 -14.56
CA LEU A 66 7.56 -8.97 -15.87
C LEU A 66 7.28 -10.22 -16.71
N GLU A 67 7.43 -11.41 -16.13
CA GLU A 67 7.12 -12.68 -16.79
C GLU A 67 5.66 -12.72 -17.28
N GLY A 68 4.72 -12.27 -16.45
CA GLY A 68 3.32 -12.15 -16.83
C GLY A 68 3.11 -11.17 -18.01
N CYS A 69 3.82 -10.04 -18.02
CA CYS A 69 3.76 -9.08 -19.12
C CYS A 69 4.35 -9.66 -20.43
N GLU A 70 5.52 -10.31 -20.36
CA GLU A 70 6.21 -10.91 -21.52
C GLU A 70 5.40 -12.06 -22.14
N ASN A 71 4.62 -12.78 -21.34
CA ASN A 71 3.72 -13.85 -21.78
C ASN A 71 2.30 -13.36 -22.11
N GLU A 72 2.04 -12.05 -22.05
CA GLU A 72 0.71 -11.45 -22.25
C GLU A 72 -0.38 -12.09 -21.35
N ALA A 73 0.01 -12.56 -20.17
CA ALA A 73 -0.85 -13.26 -19.21
C ALA A 73 -1.67 -12.27 -18.36
N TRP A 74 -2.42 -11.39 -19.02
CA TRP A 74 -3.13 -10.26 -18.39
C TRP A 74 -4.13 -10.71 -17.33
N ASP A 75 -4.91 -11.75 -17.61
CA ASP A 75 -5.88 -12.31 -16.65
C ASP A 75 -5.19 -12.84 -15.38
N THR A 76 -3.99 -13.40 -15.53
CA THR A 76 -3.19 -13.91 -14.40
C THR A 76 -2.66 -12.75 -13.54
N ILE A 77 -2.16 -11.69 -14.18
CA ILE A 77 -1.70 -10.49 -13.46
C ILE A 77 -2.89 -9.86 -12.74
N GLU A 78 -4.02 -9.67 -13.44
CA GLU A 78 -5.23 -9.09 -12.85
C GLU A 78 -5.75 -9.91 -11.68
N GLY A 79 -5.83 -11.23 -11.82
CA GLY A 79 -6.22 -12.13 -10.74
C GLY A 79 -5.27 -12.04 -9.52
N THR A 80 -3.97 -11.93 -9.77
CA THR A 80 -2.97 -11.77 -8.69
C THR A 80 -3.17 -10.44 -7.94
N ILE A 81 -3.34 -9.35 -8.65
CA ILE A 81 -3.59 -8.03 -8.04
C ILE A 81 -4.92 -8.03 -7.29
N LYS A 82 -5.98 -8.60 -7.87
CA LYS A 82 -7.29 -8.75 -7.20
C LYS A 82 -7.17 -9.54 -5.89
N ASN A 83 -6.46 -10.65 -5.90
CA ASN A 83 -6.24 -11.46 -4.70
C ASN A 83 -5.48 -10.69 -3.61
N LEU A 84 -4.51 -9.84 -3.98
CA LEU A 84 -3.82 -8.97 -3.03
C LEU A 84 -4.75 -7.87 -2.49
N GLN A 85 -5.61 -7.28 -3.32
CA GLN A 85 -6.64 -6.34 -2.86
C GLN A 85 -7.60 -7.02 -1.88
N ASP A 86 -8.06 -8.24 -2.19
CA ASP A 86 -8.95 -8.99 -1.32
C ASP A 86 -8.27 -9.33 0.03
N LEU A 87 -6.99 -9.72 0.01
CA LEU A 87 -6.21 -9.94 1.22
C LEU A 87 -6.11 -8.66 2.08
N THR A 88 -5.80 -7.52 1.47
CA THR A 88 -5.70 -6.25 2.20
C THR A 88 -7.06 -5.82 2.78
N GLN A 89 -8.16 -6.11 2.10
CA GLN A 89 -9.51 -5.88 2.61
C GLN A 89 -9.87 -6.86 3.73
N ARG A 90 -9.48 -8.14 3.66
CA ARG A 90 -9.64 -9.11 4.76
C ARG A 90 -8.90 -8.66 6.02
N ILE A 91 -7.67 -8.16 5.89
CA ILE A 91 -6.93 -7.59 7.02
C ILE A 91 -7.71 -6.43 7.63
N ARG A 92 -8.23 -5.51 6.81
CA ARG A 92 -8.95 -4.31 7.26
C ARG A 92 -10.24 -4.65 7.99
N PHE A 93 -11.04 -5.56 7.45
CA PHE A 93 -12.37 -5.89 7.96
C PHE A 93 -12.39 -7.13 8.85
N SER A 94 -11.21 -7.57 9.31
CA SER A 94 -11.11 -8.66 10.27
C SER A 94 -11.96 -8.37 11.51
N LYS A 95 -12.68 -9.38 11.99
CA LYS A 95 -13.54 -9.26 13.18
C LYS A 95 -12.75 -9.18 14.50
N ALA A 96 -11.48 -9.56 14.46
CA ALA A 96 -10.56 -9.42 15.56
C ALA A 96 -9.37 -8.51 15.14
N PRO A 97 -8.72 -7.81 16.06
CA PRO A 97 -7.69 -6.84 15.71
C PRO A 97 -6.49 -7.50 15.07
N VAL A 98 -6.04 -6.91 13.95
CA VAL A 98 -4.77 -7.24 13.29
C VAL A 98 -3.83 -6.07 13.47
N VAL A 99 -2.66 -6.30 14.04
CA VAL A 99 -1.60 -5.31 14.24
C VAL A 99 -0.44 -5.62 13.32
N ALA A 100 0.00 -4.67 12.51
CA ALA A 100 1.21 -4.80 11.71
C ALA A 100 2.43 -4.24 12.47
N ALA A 101 3.57 -4.92 12.35
CA ALA A 101 4.82 -4.56 12.98
C ALA A 101 5.91 -4.20 11.95
N PRO A 102 5.76 -3.11 11.15
CA PRO A 102 6.68 -2.78 10.08
C PRO A 102 8.00 -2.20 10.58
N PHE A 103 9.08 -2.50 9.84
CA PHE A 103 10.46 -2.04 10.09
C PHE A 103 11.30 -2.06 8.83
N GLY A 104 12.43 -1.35 8.83
CA GLY A 104 13.31 -1.31 7.68
C GLY A 104 12.56 -0.90 6.40
N PHE A 105 12.84 -1.55 5.29
CA PHE A 105 12.07 -1.31 4.06
C PHE A 105 10.65 -1.89 4.18
N THR A 106 9.67 -1.00 4.07
CA THR A 106 8.23 -1.27 4.03
C THR A 106 7.69 -0.52 2.81
N LEU A 107 8.02 -1.02 1.62
CA LEU A 107 7.85 -0.31 0.36
C LEU A 107 6.77 -0.93 -0.51
N GLY A 108 6.04 -0.12 -1.25
CA GLY A 108 5.04 -0.59 -2.20
C GLY A 108 4.03 -1.54 -1.53
N GLY A 109 3.93 -2.76 -2.05
CA GLY A 109 3.10 -3.81 -1.46
C GLY A 109 3.34 -4.06 0.03
N GLY A 110 4.56 -3.78 0.55
CA GLY A 110 4.84 -3.85 1.97
C GLY A 110 4.06 -2.80 2.78
N TYR A 111 3.93 -1.59 2.25
CA TYR A 111 3.00 -0.60 2.81
C TYR A 111 1.55 -1.07 2.68
N GLU A 112 1.18 -1.61 1.51
CA GLU A 112 -0.19 -2.07 1.23
C GLU A 112 -0.64 -3.19 2.17
N LEU A 113 0.28 -4.05 2.63
CA LEU A 113 0.01 -5.07 3.66
C LEU A 113 -0.10 -4.48 5.07
N ALA A 114 0.72 -3.49 5.41
CA ALA A 114 0.73 -2.91 6.74
C ALA A 114 -0.40 -1.88 6.96
N ALA A 115 -0.75 -1.12 5.92
CA ALA A 115 -1.67 0.02 6.00
C ALA A 115 -3.11 -0.34 6.43
N PRO A 116 -3.69 -1.49 6.03
CA PRO A 116 -5.05 -1.87 6.41
C PRO A 116 -5.17 -2.37 7.86
N ALA A 117 -4.08 -2.71 8.52
CA ALA A 117 -4.10 -3.19 9.90
C ALA A 117 -4.81 -2.21 10.85
N ALA A 118 -5.47 -2.73 11.87
CA ALA A 118 -6.16 -1.94 12.90
C ALA A 118 -5.20 -0.93 13.54
N LYS A 119 -3.95 -1.35 13.80
CA LYS A 119 -2.88 -0.49 14.31
C LYS A 119 -1.53 -0.92 13.73
N ARG A 120 -0.61 0.02 13.58
CA ARG A 120 0.78 -0.26 13.25
C ARG A 120 1.66 0.07 14.43
N VAL A 121 2.50 -0.89 14.81
CA VAL A 121 3.58 -0.70 15.79
C VAL A 121 4.88 -0.74 15.02
N CYS A 122 5.50 0.40 14.83
CA CYS A 122 6.59 0.60 13.89
C CYS A 122 7.94 0.64 14.58
N SER A 123 8.98 0.05 13.98
CA SER A 123 10.34 0.39 14.36
C SER A 123 10.61 1.88 14.10
N SER A 124 11.40 2.53 14.98
CA SER A 124 11.87 3.89 14.75
C SER A 124 12.64 4.02 13.42
N GLU A 125 13.39 2.99 13.04
CA GLU A 125 14.04 2.86 11.74
C GLU A 125 13.06 2.23 10.75
N LEU A 126 12.38 3.08 9.97
CA LEU A 126 11.33 2.71 9.05
C LEU A 126 11.44 3.52 7.73
N TYR A 127 11.67 2.80 6.66
CA TYR A 127 11.70 3.33 5.29
C TYR A 127 10.41 2.90 4.57
N MET A 128 9.33 3.65 4.82
CA MET A 128 7.99 3.33 4.33
C MET A 128 7.61 4.25 3.18
N GLY A 129 7.02 3.68 2.12
CA GLY A 129 6.56 4.47 0.97
C GLY A 129 5.95 3.65 -0.15
N LEU A 130 5.17 4.32 -0.99
CA LEU A 130 4.66 3.79 -2.26
C LEU A 130 5.62 4.22 -3.37
N VAL A 131 6.33 3.27 -3.97
CA VAL A 131 7.48 3.51 -4.87
C VAL A 131 7.28 2.98 -6.29
N GLU A 132 6.12 2.46 -6.59
CA GLU A 132 5.76 1.79 -7.83
C GLU A 132 5.99 2.65 -9.07
N VAL A 133 5.85 3.97 -8.94
CA VAL A 133 6.09 4.92 -10.05
C VAL A 133 7.52 4.88 -10.58
N GLY A 134 8.49 4.51 -9.73
CA GLY A 134 9.87 4.28 -10.14
C GLY A 134 10.01 3.12 -11.15
N MET A 135 9.11 2.15 -11.07
CA MET A 135 9.05 1.00 -11.98
C MET A 135 8.09 1.22 -13.15
N GLY A 136 7.47 2.40 -13.27
CA GLY A 136 6.49 2.70 -14.32
C GLY A 136 5.09 2.19 -13.99
N LEU A 137 4.83 1.83 -12.73
CA LEU A 137 3.55 1.33 -12.22
C LEU A 137 2.95 2.34 -11.22
N ILE A 138 1.76 2.06 -10.74
CA ILE A 138 1.14 2.70 -9.57
C ILE A 138 0.87 1.63 -8.51
N PRO A 139 0.57 1.97 -7.26
CA PRO A 139 0.09 1.01 -6.27
C PRO A 139 -1.09 0.20 -6.80
N GLY A 140 -1.13 -1.10 -6.52
CA GLY A 140 -2.14 -2.00 -7.09
C GLY A 140 -2.95 -2.80 -6.06
N ALA A 141 -2.45 -2.92 -4.82
CA ALA A 141 -3.08 -3.73 -3.77
C ALA A 141 -3.84 -2.87 -2.72
N GLY A 142 -4.33 -1.70 -3.11
CA GLY A 142 -5.10 -0.79 -2.25
C GLY A 142 -4.29 0.37 -1.69
N GLY A 143 -3.03 0.56 -2.10
CA GLY A 143 -2.16 1.60 -1.57
C GLY A 143 -2.69 3.01 -1.77
N ASN A 144 -3.26 3.32 -2.94
CA ASN A 144 -3.86 4.63 -3.20
C ASN A 144 -5.07 4.86 -2.30
N LEU A 145 -5.97 3.88 -2.19
CA LEU A 145 -7.14 3.96 -1.33
C LEU A 145 -6.74 4.18 0.13
N ARG A 146 -5.80 3.39 0.68
CA ARG A 146 -5.37 3.54 2.07
C ARG A 146 -4.74 4.90 2.32
N PHE A 147 -3.95 5.41 1.39
CA PHE A 147 -3.34 6.72 1.52
C PHE A 147 -4.37 7.86 1.46
N ILE A 148 -5.36 7.77 0.56
CA ILE A 148 -6.50 8.70 0.50
C ILE A 148 -7.25 8.71 1.84
N LEU A 149 -7.58 7.54 2.38
CA LEU A 149 -8.29 7.42 3.66
C LEU A 149 -7.47 7.99 4.82
N ASN A 150 -6.15 7.74 4.88
CA ASN A 150 -5.30 8.34 5.90
C ASN A 150 -5.32 9.87 5.85
N ILE A 151 -5.41 10.47 4.64
CA ILE A 151 -5.52 11.93 4.51
C ILE A 151 -6.87 12.42 5.02
N ILE A 152 -7.96 11.74 4.66
CA ILE A 152 -9.33 12.12 5.04
C ILE A 152 -9.49 11.98 6.56
N ASP A 153 -9.17 10.82 7.11
CA ASP A 153 -9.36 10.51 8.52
C ASP A 153 -8.42 11.33 9.42
N GLY A 154 -7.20 11.59 8.96
CA GLY A 154 -6.23 12.44 9.66
C GLY A 154 -6.61 13.93 9.74
N ALA A 155 -7.64 14.36 9.01
CA ALA A 155 -8.17 15.72 9.09
C ALA A 155 -9.12 15.92 10.29
N GLY A 156 -9.62 14.83 10.88
CA GLY A 156 -10.62 14.87 11.94
C GLY A 156 -11.89 15.59 11.46
N ASP A 157 -12.42 16.46 12.30
CA ASP A 157 -13.65 17.22 12.01
C ASP A 157 -13.50 18.34 10.97
N LYS A 158 -12.29 18.56 10.45
CA LYS A 158 -12.02 19.60 9.45
C LYS A 158 -12.08 18.99 8.05
N PRO A 159 -13.10 19.33 7.23
CA PRO A 159 -13.19 18.80 5.89
C PRO A 159 -12.01 19.27 5.03
N ILE A 160 -11.32 18.34 4.38
CA ILE A 160 -10.28 18.67 3.40
C ILE A 160 -10.95 18.81 2.03
N PRO A 161 -10.66 19.90 1.27
CA PRO A 161 -11.14 20.01 -0.10
C PRO A 161 -10.71 18.80 -0.96
N PRO A 162 -11.61 18.19 -1.75
CA PRO A 162 -11.31 16.97 -2.52
C PRO A 162 -10.09 17.09 -3.43
N PHE A 163 -9.81 18.27 -3.98
CA PHE A 163 -8.62 18.52 -4.78
C PHE A 163 -7.31 18.41 -3.96
N GLN A 164 -7.32 18.89 -2.72
CA GLN A 164 -6.13 18.84 -1.86
C GLN A 164 -5.80 17.40 -1.44
N ILE A 165 -6.81 16.52 -1.29
CA ILE A 165 -6.59 15.11 -1.02
C ILE A 165 -5.77 14.48 -2.16
N GLY A 166 -6.25 14.60 -3.39
CA GLY A 166 -5.57 14.06 -4.57
C GLY A 166 -4.21 14.72 -4.82
N GLN A 167 -4.09 16.04 -4.59
CA GLN A 167 -2.82 16.75 -4.74
C GLN A 167 -1.76 16.23 -3.75
N LYS A 168 -2.09 16.12 -2.46
CA LYS A 168 -1.18 15.59 -1.44
C LYS A 168 -0.77 14.15 -1.75
N ALA A 169 -1.72 13.33 -2.18
CA ALA A 169 -1.44 11.95 -2.59
C ALA A 169 -0.52 11.89 -3.82
N LEU A 170 -0.79 12.69 -4.85
CA LEU A 170 0.05 12.77 -6.06
C LEU A 170 1.48 13.26 -5.74
N GLU A 171 1.62 14.24 -4.85
CA GLU A 171 2.93 14.75 -4.42
C GLU A 171 3.73 13.72 -3.61
N THR A 172 3.07 12.82 -2.91
CA THR A 172 3.76 11.80 -2.10
C THR A 172 4.03 10.55 -2.91
N ILE A 173 3.01 9.98 -3.55
CA ILE A 173 3.10 8.72 -4.31
C ILE A 173 3.79 8.97 -5.66
N GLY A 174 3.39 10.02 -6.39
CA GLY A 174 3.90 10.34 -7.72
C GLY A 174 5.40 10.71 -7.76
N PHE A 175 5.96 11.13 -6.63
CA PHE A 175 7.40 11.35 -6.47
C PHE A 175 8.09 10.24 -5.65
N ALA A 176 7.42 9.11 -5.41
CA ALA A 176 7.94 7.99 -4.66
C ALA A 176 8.61 8.40 -3.34
N LYS A 177 7.97 9.29 -2.57
CA LYS A 177 8.54 9.75 -1.30
C LYS A 177 8.57 8.60 -0.31
N VAL A 178 9.74 8.33 0.24
CA VAL A 178 9.97 7.30 1.25
C VAL A 178 10.34 7.98 2.56
N SER A 179 9.79 7.50 3.67
CA SER A 179 10.17 7.96 4.99
C SER A 179 11.60 7.56 5.33
N THR A 180 12.25 8.31 6.18
CA THR A 180 13.58 8.02 6.73
C THR A 180 13.53 7.59 8.20
N SER A 181 12.33 7.52 8.76
CA SER A 181 12.03 7.06 10.12
C SER A 181 10.50 6.95 10.28
N ALA A 182 10.02 6.30 11.34
CA ALA A 182 8.60 6.28 11.69
C ALA A 182 8.04 7.70 11.88
N SER A 183 8.76 8.59 12.57
CA SER A 183 8.35 10.00 12.72
C SER A 183 8.20 10.73 11.39
N HIS A 184 9.06 10.44 10.40
CA HIS A 184 8.90 10.99 9.05
C HIS A 184 7.74 10.33 8.31
N GLY A 185 7.45 9.04 8.57
CA GLY A 185 6.27 8.34 8.05
C GLY A 185 4.95 9.02 8.44
N HIS A 186 4.83 9.47 9.70
CA HIS A 186 3.70 10.29 10.17
C HIS A 186 3.59 11.60 9.38
N LYS A 187 4.71 12.33 9.21
CA LYS A 187 4.72 13.61 8.48
C LYS A 187 4.32 13.46 7.00
N LEU A 188 4.71 12.34 6.37
CA LEU A 188 4.33 12.05 4.99
C LEU A 188 2.88 11.58 4.85
N GLY A 189 2.23 11.13 5.94
CA GLY A 189 0.86 10.63 5.94
C GLY A 189 0.72 9.13 5.71
N TYR A 190 1.82 8.39 5.73
CA TYR A 190 1.79 6.92 5.68
C TYR A 190 1.31 6.30 6.99
N LEU A 191 1.65 6.92 8.11
CA LEU A 191 1.24 6.49 9.44
C LEU A 191 0.15 7.41 10.00
N ARG A 192 -0.76 6.83 10.78
CA ARG A 192 -1.87 7.51 11.45
C ARG A 192 -1.41 7.99 12.84
N PRO A 193 -2.09 8.98 13.43
CA PRO A 193 -1.71 9.50 14.77
C PRO A 193 -1.67 8.43 15.88
N GLU A 194 -2.51 7.40 15.78
CA GLU A 194 -2.62 6.31 16.75
C GLU A 194 -1.56 5.20 16.58
N ASP A 195 -0.79 5.23 15.49
CA ASP A 195 0.29 4.27 15.27
C ASP A 195 1.47 4.54 16.20
N GLU A 196 2.10 3.48 16.69
CA GLU A 196 3.16 3.56 17.68
C GLU A 196 4.55 3.42 17.08
N THR A 197 5.54 3.98 17.79
CA THR A 197 6.95 3.86 17.43
C THR A 197 7.73 3.20 18.56
N VAL A 198 8.46 2.14 18.23
CA VAL A 198 9.36 1.39 19.13
C VAL A 198 10.81 1.71 18.80
N MET A 199 11.57 2.19 19.77
CA MET A 199 12.97 2.60 19.58
C MET A 199 13.90 1.40 19.42
N ASN A 200 13.73 0.37 20.26
CA ASN A 200 14.51 -0.86 20.17
C ASN A 200 13.70 -1.94 19.43
N ARG A 201 14.17 -2.29 18.24
CA ARG A 201 13.52 -3.25 17.36
C ARG A 201 13.36 -4.64 17.99
N ASP A 202 14.22 -5.05 18.90
CA ASP A 202 14.12 -6.35 19.57
C ASP A 202 12.81 -6.51 20.35
N TYR A 203 12.20 -5.40 20.76
CA TYR A 203 10.90 -5.38 21.44
C TYR A 203 9.70 -5.17 20.49
N LEU A 204 9.93 -5.11 19.17
CA LEU A 204 8.89 -4.74 18.22
C LEU A 204 7.70 -5.72 18.23
N ILE A 205 7.97 -7.02 18.12
CA ILE A 205 6.91 -8.06 18.14
C ILE A 205 6.23 -8.13 19.50
N TYR A 206 7.00 -8.01 20.58
CA TYR A 206 6.42 -7.95 21.94
C TYR A 206 5.45 -6.77 22.07
N ARG A 207 5.86 -5.56 21.67
CA ARG A 207 5.00 -4.38 21.75
C ARG A 207 3.78 -4.48 20.82
N ALA A 208 3.95 -5.09 19.63
CA ALA A 208 2.84 -5.36 18.71
C ALA A 208 1.82 -6.32 19.33
N LYS A 209 2.27 -7.36 20.05
CA LYS A 209 1.39 -8.25 20.83
C LYS A 209 0.63 -7.48 21.91
N GLU A 210 1.31 -6.66 22.72
CA GLU A 210 0.65 -5.85 23.74
C GLU A 210 -0.41 -4.91 23.14
N ALA A 211 -0.05 -4.23 22.02
CA ALA A 211 -0.98 -3.35 21.31
C ALA A 211 -2.18 -4.10 20.73
N ALA A 212 -1.99 -5.35 20.31
CA ALA A 212 -3.08 -6.20 19.85
C ALA A 212 -4.02 -6.58 21.00
N LEU A 213 -3.48 -6.97 22.17
CA LEU A 213 -4.26 -7.27 23.36
C LEU A 213 -5.03 -6.04 23.88
N GLU A 214 -4.42 -4.85 23.87
CA GLU A 214 -5.09 -3.59 24.24
C GLU A 214 -6.32 -3.29 23.37
N LEU A 215 -6.33 -3.73 22.10
CA LEU A 215 -7.45 -3.54 21.21
C LEU A 215 -8.59 -4.54 21.43
N VAL A 216 -8.32 -5.76 21.91
CA VAL A 216 -9.29 -6.87 21.95
C VAL A 216 -10.59 -6.49 22.65
N GLU A 217 -10.49 -5.81 23.80
CA GLU A 217 -11.66 -5.54 24.66
C GLU A 217 -12.74 -4.67 23.99
N ASN A 218 -12.30 -3.70 23.17
CA ASN A 218 -13.22 -2.70 22.56
C ASN A 218 -13.05 -2.63 21.04
N TYR A 219 -12.58 -3.70 20.42
CA TYR A 219 -12.34 -3.70 18.98
C TYR A 219 -13.64 -3.79 18.19
N GLU A 220 -13.85 -2.79 17.37
CA GLU A 220 -14.88 -2.82 16.32
C GLU A 220 -14.20 -2.74 14.95
N PRO A 221 -14.51 -3.68 14.04
CA PRO A 221 -14.02 -3.58 12.67
C PRO A 221 -14.44 -2.26 12.04
N PRO A 222 -13.58 -1.63 11.23
CA PRO A 222 -13.95 -0.38 10.56
C PRO A 222 -15.13 -0.60 9.61
N THR A 223 -15.97 0.41 9.48
CA THR A 223 -17.07 0.41 8.50
C THR A 223 -16.55 0.55 7.08
N TYR A 224 -17.22 -0.10 6.14
CA TYR A 224 -16.98 0.09 4.72
C TYR A 224 -17.32 1.54 4.33
N ARG A 225 -16.42 2.17 3.57
CA ARG A 225 -16.56 3.57 3.17
C ARG A 225 -17.21 3.66 1.78
N ASP A 226 -18.35 4.31 1.72
CA ASP A 226 -19.08 4.65 0.49
C ASP A 226 -19.31 6.16 0.37
N ASP A 227 -18.62 6.94 1.20
CA ASP A 227 -18.74 8.37 1.36
C ASP A 227 -17.53 9.17 0.84
N ILE A 228 -16.63 8.53 0.09
CA ILE A 228 -15.35 9.12 -0.34
C ILE A 228 -15.60 10.13 -1.47
N ILE A 229 -15.29 11.41 -1.24
CA ILE A 229 -15.47 12.47 -2.22
C ILE A 229 -14.11 12.91 -2.75
N LEU A 230 -13.90 12.76 -4.06
CA LEU A 230 -12.69 13.14 -4.78
C LEU A 230 -12.98 14.16 -5.88
N ALA A 231 -11.93 14.84 -6.38
CA ALA A 231 -12.07 16.03 -7.21
C ALA A 231 -12.63 15.81 -8.63
N GLY A 232 -12.68 14.56 -9.13
CA GLY A 232 -13.21 14.21 -10.44
C GLY A 232 -12.46 14.86 -11.61
N LYS A 233 -13.15 15.03 -12.74
CA LYS A 233 -12.58 15.52 -14.00
C LYS A 233 -11.89 16.89 -13.88
N GLY A 234 -12.44 17.79 -13.07
CA GLY A 234 -11.81 19.11 -12.85
C GLY A 234 -10.44 18.98 -12.17
N GLY A 235 -10.36 18.16 -11.12
CA GLY A 235 -9.12 17.86 -10.43
C GLY A 235 -8.10 17.16 -11.34
N LEU A 236 -8.54 16.16 -12.11
CA LEU A 236 -7.70 15.45 -13.08
C LEU A 236 -7.11 16.43 -14.13
N THR A 237 -7.92 17.35 -14.64
CA THR A 237 -7.47 18.36 -15.61
C THR A 237 -6.38 19.25 -15.00
N ALA A 238 -6.62 19.76 -13.79
CA ALA A 238 -5.65 20.61 -13.10
C ALA A 238 -4.31 19.88 -12.83
N MET A 239 -4.36 18.62 -12.34
CA MET A 239 -3.18 17.79 -12.14
C MET A 239 -2.45 17.50 -13.45
N THR A 240 -3.18 17.20 -14.53
CA THR A 240 -2.59 16.94 -15.85
C THR A 240 -1.84 18.16 -16.39
N VAL A 241 -2.38 19.37 -16.18
CA VAL A 241 -1.69 20.62 -16.57
C VAL A 241 -0.39 20.80 -15.78
N ALA A 242 -0.42 20.55 -14.45
CA ALA A 242 0.78 20.62 -13.61
C ALA A 242 1.85 19.59 -14.06
N LEU A 243 1.45 18.34 -14.36
CA LEU A 243 2.35 17.29 -14.85
C LEU A 243 3.00 17.68 -16.19
N LYS A 244 2.24 18.29 -17.13
CA LYS A 244 2.81 18.84 -18.35
C LYS A 244 3.85 19.93 -18.07
N GLY A 245 3.61 20.77 -17.08
CA GLY A 245 4.59 21.76 -16.61
C GLY A 245 5.90 21.12 -16.13
N TYR A 246 5.83 20.06 -15.34
CA TYR A 246 7.02 19.30 -14.91
C TYR A 246 7.75 18.64 -16.08
N ARG A 247 6.98 18.13 -17.06
CA ARG A 247 7.53 17.54 -18.29
C ARG A 247 8.31 18.55 -19.13
N VAL A 248 7.71 19.72 -19.36
CA VAL A 248 8.36 20.82 -20.12
C VAL A 248 9.63 21.31 -19.41
N GLN A 249 9.65 21.35 -18.08
CA GLN A 249 10.81 21.70 -17.26
C GLN A 249 11.88 20.60 -17.21
N GLY A 250 11.64 19.43 -17.85
CA GLY A 250 12.57 18.30 -17.80
C GLY A 250 12.68 17.60 -16.44
N LYS A 251 11.74 17.87 -15.50
CA LYS A 251 11.73 17.25 -14.17
C LYS A 251 11.25 15.80 -14.20
N ILE A 252 10.40 15.45 -15.16
CA ILE A 252 9.88 14.11 -15.37
C ILE A 252 10.04 13.69 -16.83
N SER A 253 10.18 12.40 -17.11
CA SER A 253 10.25 11.82 -18.46
C SER A 253 8.86 11.77 -19.11
N ALA A 254 8.78 11.41 -20.40
CA ALA A 254 7.51 11.20 -21.07
C ALA A 254 6.71 10.06 -20.45
N HIS A 255 7.40 8.99 -20.04
CA HIS A 255 6.75 7.86 -19.39
C HIS A 255 6.34 8.17 -17.95
N ASP A 256 7.13 8.93 -17.20
CA ASP A 256 6.72 9.44 -15.88
C ASP A 256 5.41 10.23 -15.97
N GLU A 257 5.24 11.06 -17.02
CA GLU A 257 3.98 11.78 -17.27
C GLU A 257 2.82 10.81 -17.52
N THR A 258 3.03 9.73 -18.28
CA THR A 258 2.02 8.69 -18.52
C THR A 258 1.59 8.02 -17.21
N VAL A 259 2.56 7.55 -16.42
CA VAL A 259 2.33 6.91 -15.12
C VAL A 259 1.61 7.86 -14.15
N ALA A 260 2.09 9.10 -14.05
CA ALA A 260 1.50 10.09 -13.15
C ALA A 260 0.06 10.50 -13.56
N LYS A 261 -0.29 10.47 -14.85
CA LYS A 261 -1.67 10.68 -15.30
C LYS A 261 -2.59 9.54 -14.91
N LYS A 262 -2.14 8.28 -14.99
CA LYS A 262 -2.89 7.12 -14.50
C LYS A 262 -3.09 7.21 -12.99
N LEU A 263 -2.05 7.57 -12.25
CA LEU A 263 -2.15 7.83 -10.82
C LEU A 263 -3.15 8.96 -10.51
N ALA A 264 -3.04 10.11 -11.17
CA ALA A 264 -3.97 11.23 -11.00
C ALA A 264 -5.43 10.85 -11.31
N TYR A 265 -5.67 9.99 -12.30
CA TYR A 265 -7.00 9.46 -12.62
C TYR A 265 -7.59 8.71 -11.42
N VAL A 266 -6.82 7.81 -10.80
CA VAL A 266 -7.25 7.08 -9.59
C VAL A 266 -7.48 8.04 -8.42
N LEU A 267 -6.52 8.93 -8.14
CA LEU A 267 -6.57 9.87 -7.02
C LEU A 267 -7.67 10.93 -7.13
N THR A 268 -8.26 11.10 -8.30
CA THR A 268 -9.40 12.01 -8.51
C THR A 268 -10.74 11.29 -8.62
N GLY A 269 -10.76 9.95 -8.47
CA GLY A 269 -11.96 9.12 -8.49
C GLY A 269 -12.43 8.71 -9.88
N GLY A 270 -11.53 8.72 -10.87
CA GLY A 270 -11.82 8.24 -12.22
C GLY A 270 -13.01 8.95 -12.87
N ASP A 271 -13.80 8.20 -13.63
CA ASP A 271 -14.95 8.73 -14.36
C ASP A 271 -16.15 9.07 -13.47
N LYS A 272 -16.27 8.39 -12.32
CA LYS A 272 -17.35 8.63 -11.36
C LYS A 272 -17.04 9.77 -10.39
N GLY A 273 -15.77 10.17 -10.23
CA GLY A 273 -15.35 11.22 -9.30
C GLY A 273 -16.00 12.59 -9.57
N GLY A 274 -16.20 13.34 -8.48
CA GLY A 274 -16.75 14.69 -8.52
C GLY A 274 -17.07 15.20 -7.12
N SER A 275 -16.97 16.51 -6.91
CA SER A 275 -17.06 17.14 -5.59
C SER A 275 -18.39 16.93 -4.84
N ALA A 276 -19.41 16.37 -5.47
CA ALA A 276 -20.69 16.05 -4.87
C ALA A 276 -21.13 14.59 -5.11
N LYS A 277 -20.21 13.74 -5.55
CA LYS A 277 -20.49 12.34 -5.87
C LYS A 277 -19.66 11.45 -4.96
N PRO A 278 -20.24 10.83 -3.94
CA PRO A 278 -19.54 9.88 -3.11
C PRO A 278 -19.13 8.64 -3.92
N LEU A 279 -17.98 8.09 -3.59
CA LEU A 279 -17.42 6.88 -4.13
C LEU A 279 -17.24 5.86 -3.02
N ASP A 280 -17.32 4.59 -3.37
CA ASP A 280 -17.04 3.49 -2.46
C ASP A 280 -15.60 2.95 -2.61
N GLU A 281 -15.16 2.20 -1.59
CA GLU A 281 -13.81 1.61 -1.56
C GLU A 281 -13.59 0.65 -2.75
N GLN A 282 -14.60 -0.17 -3.09
CA GLN A 282 -14.45 -1.17 -4.14
C GLN A 282 -14.23 -0.52 -5.51
N TYR A 283 -14.98 0.53 -5.82
CA TYR A 283 -14.77 1.26 -7.07
C TYR A 283 -13.35 1.84 -7.19
N LEU A 284 -12.82 2.37 -6.07
CA LEU A 284 -11.43 2.90 -6.08
C LEU A 284 -10.40 1.79 -6.26
N LEU A 285 -10.61 0.61 -5.67
CA LEU A 285 -9.78 -0.56 -5.90
C LEU A 285 -9.85 -1.06 -7.35
N ASP A 286 -11.04 -1.04 -7.95
CA ASP A 286 -11.23 -1.48 -9.34
C ASP A 286 -10.48 -0.57 -10.32
N ILE A 287 -10.63 0.76 -10.22
CA ILE A 287 -9.91 1.70 -11.10
C ILE A 287 -8.40 1.74 -10.82
N GLU A 288 -7.95 1.44 -9.61
CA GLU A 288 -6.53 1.24 -9.27
C GLU A 288 -5.98 0.02 -10.03
N ARG A 289 -6.68 -1.12 -9.96
CA ARG A 289 -6.29 -2.35 -10.65
C ARG A 289 -6.28 -2.17 -12.18
N GLU A 290 -7.33 -1.58 -12.75
CA GLU A 290 -7.39 -1.26 -14.18
C GLU A 290 -6.21 -0.39 -14.64
N ALA A 291 -5.89 0.65 -13.88
CA ALA A 291 -4.77 1.53 -14.19
C ALA A 291 -3.41 0.83 -14.05
N PHE A 292 -3.26 -0.06 -13.05
CA PHE A 292 -2.06 -0.89 -12.87
C PHE A 292 -1.84 -1.81 -14.08
N ILE A 293 -2.88 -2.56 -14.49
CA ILE A 293 -2.81 -3.47 -15.63
C ILE A 293 -2.52 -2.71 -16.93
N ALA A 294 -3.16 -1.57 -17.15
CA ALA A 294 -2.88 -0.73 -18.32
C ALA A 294 -1.40 -0.30 -18.38
N LEU A 295 -0.76 -0.02 -17.24
CA LEU A 295 0.66 0.30 -17.17
C LEU A 295 1.56 -0.91 -17.36
N CYS A 296 1.16 -2.11 -16.95
CA CYS A 296 1.86 -3.36 -17.26
C CYS A 296 1.98 -3.58 -18.78
N GLY A 297 0.97 -3.16 -19.55
CA GLY A 297 0.97 -3.22 -21.03
C GLY A 297 1.91 -2.23 -21.72
N GLU A 298 2.45 -1.24 -21.01
CA GLU A 298 3.38 -0.25 -21.56
C GLU A 298 4.80 -0.81 -21.68
N GLN A 299 5.38 -0.88 -22.88
CA GLN A 299 6.74 -1.38 -23.11
C GLN A 299 7.76 -0.67 -22.21
N LYS A 300 7.62 0.63 -22.01
CA LYS A 300 8.53 1.41 -21.16
C LYS A 300 8.47 1.02 -19.68
N THR A 301 7.33 0.56 -19.20
CA THR A 301 7.17 -0.02 -17.86
C THR A 301 7.93 -1.34 -17.78
N GLN A 302 7.76 -2.23 -18.75
CA GLN A 302 8.47 -3.51 -18.83
C GLN A 302 9.99 -3.29 -18.91
N ASP A 303 10.44 -2.31 -19.70
CA ASP A 303 11.85 -1.91 -19.78
C ASP A 303 12.40 -1.45 -18.43
N ARG A 304 11.62 -0.68 -17.64
CA ARG A 304 12.02 -0.25 -16.27
C ARG A 304 12.16 -1.42 -15.34
N ILE A 305 11.20 -2.32 -15.32
CA ILE A 305 11.22 -3.52 -14.47
C ILE A 305 12.41 -4.40 -14.84
N SER A 306 12.59 -4.71 -16.13
CA SER A 306 13.70 -5.50 -16.63
C SER A 306 15.05 -4.87 -16.28
N HIS A 307 15.19 -3.55 -16.49
CA HIS A 307 16.43 -2.85 -16.14
C HIS A 307 16.72 -2.91 -14.63
N PHE A 308 15.70 -2.71 -13.80
CA PHE A 308 15.85 -2.79 -12.34
C PHE A 308 16.27 -4.19 -11.88
N LEU A 309 15.66 -5.24 -12.39
CA LEU A 309 16.01 -6.62 -12.08
C LEU A 309 17.44 -6.96 -12.48
N ASN A 310 17.91 -6.43 -13.61
CA ASN A 310 19.25 -6.72 -14.14
C ASN A 310 20.35 -5.82 -13.54
N LYS A 311 20.05 -4.59 -13.15
CA LYS A 311 21.05 -3.58 -12.75
C LYS A 311 20.92 -3.10 -11.30
N GLY A 312 19.81 -3.42 -10.61
CA GLY A 312 19.51 -2.92 -9.27
C GLY A 312 19.30 -1.41 -9.19
N LYS A 313 19.06 -0.75 -10.34
CA LYS A 313 18.89 0.71 -10.44
C LYS A 313 17.67 1.06 -11.28
N PRO A 314 16.89 2.11 -10.91
CA PRO A 314 15.76 2.56 -11.71
C PRO A 314 16.21 3.10 -13.08
N LEU A 315 15.43 2.83 -14.13
CA LEU A 315 15.58 3.40 -15.46
C LEU A 315 14.62 4.61 -15.60
N ARG A 316 15.12 5.69 -16.17
CA ARG A 316 14.27 6.83 -16.61
C ARG A 316 14.26 6.90 -18.13
N ASN A 317 13.12 6.58 -18.75
CA ASN A 317 12.91 6.48 -20.20
C ASN A 317 11.75 7.34 -20.69
#